data_dd646de04c9e88a614f277e34b860b21
#
_entry.id   dd646de04c9e88a614f277e34b860b21
#
_cell.length_a   1.000
_cell.length_b   1.000
_cell.length_c   1.000
_cell.angle_alpha   90.00
_cell.angle_beta   90.00
_cell.angle_gamma   90.00
#
_symmetry.space_group_name_H-M   'P 1'
#
loop_
_entity.id
_entity.type
_entity.pdbx_description
1 polymer ?
#
loop_
_entity_poly.entity_id
_entity_poly.type
_entity_poly.pdbx_seq_one_letter_code
_entity_poly.pdbx_strand_id
1 'polypeptide(L)'
;MTQETKKLPEIKISQTVAVLIDGNNMERSIHSEVGHDSAMLNFDELIPKLVANRSLNRLIYFREGRAISSKLAERLHANYHGSVRACHKSADIPLSIKATQLAHKVDTIIILSGDSDYVELVTHLKSEGVRVEIAALVKTTAQILRDEADYFHEITKEDWFSYKQHKGGRNVPGRSGSGGSNSNNKKTTKKTTKK
;
A
#
# COMPACT_ATOMS: atom_id res chain seq x y z
N MET A 1 -24.67 46.83 34.48
CA MET A 1 -23.38 46.82 33.75
C MET A 1 -23.09 45.40 33.30
N THR A 2 -23.43 45.10 32.06
CA THR A 2 -23.20 43.79 31.44
C THR A 2 -21.72 43.76 30.96
N GLN A 3 -20.92 42.91 31.57
CA GLN A 3 -19.56 42.68 31.08
C GLN A 3 -19.64 41.94 29.75
N GLU A 4 -19.28 42.58 28.65
CA GLU A 4 -19.02 41.92 27.38
C GLU A 4 -17.81 41.02 27.56
N THR A 5 -18.04 39.71 27.55
CA THR A 5 -16.94 38.71 27.49
C THR A 5 -16.24 38.88 26.15
N LYS A 6 -15.05 39.45 26.19
CA LYS A 6 -14.16 39.61 25.03
C LYS A 6 -13.86 38.22 24.45
N LYS A 7 -14.46 37.90 23.31
CA LYS A 7 -14.19 36.63 22.59
C LYS A 7 -12.76 36.63 22.14
N LEU A 8 -11.97 35.66 22.64
CA LEU A 8 -10.58 35.47 22.20
C LEU A 8 -10.53 35.17 20.70
N PRO A 9 -9.52 35.64 19.98
CA PRO A 9 -9.37 35.33 18.57
C PRO A 9 -9.19 33.80 18.39
N GLU A 10 -9.91 33.23 17.42
CA GLU A 10 -9.78 31.84 17.06
C GLU A 10 -8.44 31.62 16.36
N ILE A 11 -7.59 30.78 16.94
CA ILE A 11 -6.30 30.41 16.37
C ILE A 11 -6.54 29.21 15.42
N LYS A 12 -6.38 29.43 14.12
CA LYS A 12 -6.40 28.34 13.13
C LYS A 12 -4.99 27.81 12.94
N ILE A 13 -4.76 26.56 13.36
CA ILE A 13 -3.49 25.85 13.13
C ILE A 13 -3.65 25.06 11.83
N SER A 14 -2.87 25.44 10.80
CA SER A 14 -2.76 24.66 9.57
C SER A 14 -1.63 23.66 9.72
N GLN A 15 -1.95 22.36 9.54
CA GLN A 15 -0.96 21.28 9.59
C GLN A 15 -0.90 20.59 8.24
N THR A 16 0.29 20.21 7.84
CA THR A 16 0.56 19.45 6.60
C THR A 16 0.89 18.00 6.92
N VAL A 17 0.36 17.08 6.10
CA VAL A 17 0.50 15.64 6.29
C VAL A 17 1.08 14.99 5.05
N ALA A 18 2.03 14.07 5.24
CA ALA A 18 2.42 13.10 4.23
C ALA A 18 1.91 11.71 4.62
N VAL A 19 1.33 10.98 3.67
CA VAL A 19 0.85 9.60 3.83
C VAL A 19 1.72 8.67 3.01
N LEU A 20 2.40 7.75 3.67
CA LEU A 20 3.30 6.76 3.06
C LEU A 20 2.76 5.36 3.33
N ILE A 21 2.52 4.60 2.28
CA ILE A 21 1.82 3.31 2.37
C ILE A 21 2.75 2.19 1.93
N ASP A 22 3.03 1.26 2.83
CA ASP A 22 3.60 -0.04 2.47
C ASP A 22 2.49 -0.96 1.94
N GLY A 23 2.32 -0.95 0.62
CA GLY A 23 1.22 -1.66 -0.02
C GLY A 23 1.24 -3.15 0.21
N ASN A 24 2.41 -3.77 0.22
CA ASN A 24 2.52 -5.21 0.42
C ASN A 24 2.24 -5.62 1.87
N ASN A 25 2.73 -4.85 2.85
CA ASN A 25 2.43 -5.11 4.25
C ASN A 25 0.93 -4.98 4.52
N MET A 26 0.30 -3.90 4.03
CA MET A 26 -1.13 -3.67 4.21
C MET A 26 -1.99 -4.72 3.51
N GLU A 27 -1.68 -5.10 2.26
CA GLU A 27 -2.39 -6.16 1.55
C GLU A 27 -2.29 -7.49 2.29
N ARG A 28 -1.08 -7.91 2.73
CA ARG A 28 -0.90 -9.15 3.51
C ARG A 28 -1.70 -9.14 4.80
N SER A 29 -1.72 -8.02 5.50
CA SER A 29 -2.46 -7.86 6.75
C SER A 29 -3.97 -8.02 6.54
N ILE A 30 -4.53 -7.36 5.53
CA ILE A 30 -5.95 -7.47 5.19
C ILE A 30 -6.29 -8.89 4.73
N HIS A 31 -5.48 -9.50 3.85
CA HIS A 31 -5.70 -10.85 3.35
C HIS A 31 -5.67 -11.88 4.49
N SER A 32 -4.79 -11.70 5.47
CA SER A 32 -4.76 -12.54 6.68
C SER A 32 -6.02 -12.38 7.52
N GLU A 33 -6.56 -11.18 7.64
CA GLU A 33 -7.78 -10.92 8.43
C GLU A 33 -9.03 -11.49 7.75
N VAL A 34 -9.14 -11.36 6.42
CA VAL A 34 -10.32 -11.84 5.68
C VAL A 34 -10.22 -13.29 5.21
N GLY A 35 -9.03 -13.89 5.23
CA GLY A 35 -8.79 -15.27 4.81
C GLY A 35 -8.76 -15.50 3.30
N HIS A 36 -8.65 -14.44 2.50
CA HIS A 36 -8.53 -14.52 1.03
C HIS A 36 -7.81 -13.29 0.45
N ASP A 37 -7.31 -13.40 -0.79
CA ASP A 37 -6.51 -12.39 -1.48
C ASP A 37 -7.32 -11.37 -2.31
N SER A 38 -8.63 -11.39 -2.17
CA SER A 38 -9.55 -10.55 -2.95
C SER A 38 -10.06 -9.35 -2.16
N ALA A 39 -9.22 -8.77 -1.33
CA ALA A 39 -9.55 -7.58 -0.55
C ALA A 39 -8.46 -6.51 -0.72
N MET A 40 -8.86 -5.25 -0.64
CA MET A 40 -7.94 -4.11 -0.74
C MET A 40 -8.46 -2.91 0.07
N LEU A 41 -7.55 -1.99 0.41
CA LEU A 41 -7.89 -0.75 1.11
C LEU A 41 -8.93 0.08 0.34
N ASN A 42 -9.88 0.62 1.07
CA ASN A 42 -10.81 1.63 0.58
C ASN A 42 -10.21 3.03 0.81
N PHE A 43 -9.44 3.51 -0.17
CA PHE A 43 -8.76 4.79 -0.06
C PHE A 43 -9.71 5.98 0.08
N ASP A 44 -10.93 5.88 -0.45
CA ASP A 44 -11.89 6.98 -0.41
C ASP A 44 -12.46 7.20 0.99
N GLU A 45 -12.49 6.15 1.82
CA GLU A 45 -12.85 6.25 3.24
C GLU A 45 -11.61 6.52 4.11
N LEU A 46 -10.53 5.80 3.84
CA LEU A 46 -9.37 5.80 4.71
C LEU A 46 -8.59 7.12 4.66
N ILE A 47 -8.30 7.66 3.45
CA ILE A 47 -7.47 8.87 3.35
C ILE A 47 -8.12 10.09 4.00
N PRO A 48 -9.41 10.40 3.78
CA PRO A 48 -10.07 11.48 4.50
C PRO A 48 -10.06 11.29 6.02
N LYS A 49 -10.25 10.05 6.51
CA LYS A 49 -10.18 9.70 7.94
C LYS A 49 -8.80 9.98 8.52
N LEU A 50 -7.73 9.56 7.84
CA LEU A 50 -6.36 9.75 8.28
C LEU A 50 -5.91 11.21 8.22
N VAL A 51 -6.23 11.90 7.13
CA VAL A 51 -5.85 13.30 6.94
C VAL A 51 -6.66 14.23 7.86
N ALA A 52 -7.91 13.87 8.13
CA ALA A 52 -8.85 14.68 8.91
C ALA A 52 -8.95 16.12 8.35
N ASN A 53 -8.78 17.13 9.16
CA ASN A 53 -8.85 18.55 8.74
C ASN A 53 -7.47 19.14 8.38
N ARG A 54 -6.46 18.28 8.13
CA ARG A 54 -5.10 18.69 7.78
C ARG A 54 -4.90 18.76 6.26
N SER A 55 -3.88 19.45 5.79
CA SER A 55 -3.56 19.56 4.37
C SER A 55 -2.70 18.40 3.90
N LEU A 56 -3.19 17.60 2.96
CA LEU A 56 -2.43 16.51 2.36
C LEU A 56 -1.33 17.06 1.43
N ASN A 57 -0.07 16.94 1.83
CA ASN A 57 1.08 17.35 1.05
C ASN A 57 1.54 16.28 0.07
N ARG A 58 1.60 15.02 0.52
CA ARG A 58 2.03 13.86 -0.28
C ARG A 58 1.26 12.61 0.10
N LEU A 59 0.92 11.82 -0.90
CA LEU A 59 0.46 10.45 -0.75
C LEU A 59 1.29 9.57 -1.67
N ILE A 60 1.98 8.57 -1.12
CA ILE A 60 2.81 7.65 -1.90
C ILE A 60 2.52 6.21 -1.47
N TYR A 61 2.12 5.41 -2.45
CA TYR A 61 1.91 3.98 -2.29
C TYR A 61 3.13 3.23 -2.82
N PHE A 62 3.84 2.56 -1.93
CA PHE A 62 5.00 1.73 -2.27
C PHE A 62 4.54 0.28 -2.50
N ARG A 63 5.05 -0.35 -3.54
CA ARG A 63 4.72 -1.73 -3.84
C ARG A 63 5.91 -2.50 -4.37
N GLU A 64 6.11 -3.70 -3.84
CA GLU A 64 7.12 -4.63 -4.33
C GLU A 64 6.78 -5.14 -5.73
N GLY A 65 7.83 -5.34 -6.55
CA GLY A 65 7.69 -5.85 -7.89
C GLY A 65 7.24 -4.80 -8.92
N ARG A 66 6.97 -5.30 -10.14
CA ARG A 66 6.62 -4.45 -11.29
C ARG A 66 5.14 -4.38 -11.59
N ALA A 67 4.33 -5.27 -10.99
CA ALA A 67 2.90 -5.33 -11.26
C ALA A 67 2.13 -4.31 -10.41
N ILE A 68 2.07 -3.09 -10.90
CA ILE A 68 1.25 -2.03 -10.30
C ILE A 68 -0.02 -1.90 -11.13
N SER A 69 -1.18 -1.91 -10.48
CA SER A 69 -2.45 -1.65 -11.14
C SER A 69 -2.50 -0.21 -11.64
N SER A 70 -2.63 -0.01 -12.97
CA SER A 70 -2.81 1.33 -13.56
C SER A 70 -4.04 2.03 -12.97
N LYS A 71 -5.11 1.29 -12.73
CA LYS A 71 -6.34 1.82 -12.10
C LYS A 71 -6.09 2.37 -10.70
N LEU A 72 -5.27 1.68 -9.89
CA LEU A 72 -4.89 2.19 -8.57
C LEU A 72 -4.08 3.48 -8.69
N ALA A 73 -3.09 3.49 -9.57
CA ALA A 73 -2.24 4.67 -9.77
C ALA A 73 -3.06 5.88 -10.27
N GLU A 74 -3.95 5.67 -11.25
CA GLU A 74 -4.85 6.70 -11.78
C GLU A 74 -5.78 7.25 -10.68
N ARG A 75 -6.39 6.37 -9.87
CA ARG A 75 -7.30 6.78 -8.78
C ARG A 75 -6.59 7.58 -7.70
N LEU A 76 -5.42 7.12 -7.25
CA LEU A 76 -4.65 7.85 -6.25
C LEU A 76 -4.18 9.20 -6.78
N HIS A 77 -3.82 9.28 -8.07
CA HIS A 77 -3.43 10.53 -8.70
C HIS A 77 -4.61 11.50 -8.82
N ALA A 78 -5.74 11.03 -9.36
CA ALA A 78 -6.91 11.87 -9.61
C ALA A 78 -7.52 12.43 -8.32
N ASN A 79 -7.63 11.61 -7.27
CA ASN A 79 -8.33 12.00 -6.05
C ASN A 79 -7.44 12.69 -5.01
N TYR A 80 -6.13 12.36 -4.99
CA TYR A 80 -5.23 12.78 -3.90
C TYR A 80 -3.91 13.35 -4.40
N HIS A 81 -3.73 13.55 -5.71
CA HIS A 81 -2.43 13.86 -6.33
C HIS A 81 -1.33 12.91 -5.87
N GLY A 82 -1.73 11.69 -5.53
CA GLY A 82 -0.87 10.63 -5.05
C GLY A 82 -0.05 9.98 -6.14
N SER A 83 0.93 9.21 -5.75
CA SER A 83 1.78 8.45 -6.67
C SER A 83 1.97 7.02 -6.19
N VAL A 84 2.22 6.13 -7.14
CA VAL A 84 2.60 4.74 -6.87
C VAL A 84 4.06 4.54 -7.24
N ARG A 85 4.83 3.93 -6.34
CA ARG A 85 6.25 3.67 -6.53
C ARG A 85 6.55 2.18 -6.48
N ALA A 86 7.01 1.62 -7.61
CA ALA A 86 7.52 0.26 -7.65
C ALA A 86 8.85 0.16 -6.88
N CYS A 87 8.96 -0.86 -6.03
CA CYS A 87 10.17 -1.18 -5.28
C CYS A 87 10.78 -2.48 -5.83
N HIS A 88 12.13 -2.54 -5.91
CA HIS A 88 12.81 -3.71 -6.46
C HIS A 88 12.63 -4.96 -5.58
N LYS A 89 12.67 -4.77 -4.27
CA LYS A 89 12.45 -5.81 -3.25
C LYS A 89 11.35 -5.34 -2.29
N SER A 90 11.69 -5.04 -1.04
CA SER A 90 10.73 -4.51 -0.07
C SER A 90 10.49 -3.01 -0.21
N ALA A 91 9.44 -2.53 0.40
CA ALA A 91 9.11 -1.11 0.49
C ALA A 91 9.96 -0.36 1.54
N ASP A 92 10.56 -1.08 2.51
CA ASP A 92 11.14 -0.51 3.73
C ASP A 92 12.17 0.57 3.46
N ILE A 93 13.18 0.27 2.64
CA ILE A 93 14.25 1.24 2.32
C ILE A 93 13.71 2.41 1.49
N PRO A 94 12.97 2.21 0.38
CA PRO A 94 12.43 3.31 -0.40
C PRO A 94 11.46 4.20 0.38
N LEU A 95 10.64 3.62 1.26
CA LEU A 95 9.71 4.34 2.13
C LEU A 95 10.49 5.14 3.17
N SER A 96 11.45 4.52 3.86
CA SER A 96 12.27 5.18 4.88
C SER A 96 13.05 6.37 4.32
N ILE A 97 13.71 6.21 3.15
CA ILE A 97 14.38 7.32 2.47
C ILE A 97 13.39 8.45 2.18
N LYS A 98 12.18 8.10 1.71
CA LYS A 98 11.18 9.12 1.37
C LYS A 98 10.64 9.83 2.60
N ALA A 99 10.39 9.10 3.68
CA ALA A 99 9.96 9.65 4.96
C ALA A 99 10.99 10.67 5.50
N THR A 100 12.26 10.29 5.54
CA THR A 100 13.36 11.18 5.96
C THR A 100 13.46 12.45 5.09
N GLN A 101 13.29 12.34 3.76
CA GLN A 101 13.26 13.49 2.86
C GLN A 101 12.08 14.44 3.11
N LEU A 102 10.99 13.95 3.67
CA LEU A 102 9.78 14.71 3.96
C LEU A 102 9.78 15.30 5.37
N ALA A 103 10.62 14.82 6.27
CA ALA A 103 10.65 15.22 7.69
C ALA A 103 10.67 16.73 7.90
N HIS A 104 11.43 17.48 7.07
CA HIS A 104 11.50 18.95 7.16
C HIS A 104 10.49 19.68 6.27
N LYS A 105 9.51 19.00 5.69
CA LYS A 105 8.56 19.56 4.72
C LYS A 105 7.11 19.41 5.11
N VAL A 106 6.85 18.65 6.17
CA VAL A 106 5.51 18.39 6.69
C VAL A 106 5.51 18.33 8.20
N ASP A 107 4.39 18.62 8.81
CA ASP A 107 4.24 18.57 10.26
C ASP A 107 3.97 17.15 10.77
N THR A 108 3.39 16.31 9.93
CA THR A 108 3.03 14.93 10.28
C THR A 108 3.35 13.96 9.14
N ILE A 109 3.91 12.82 9.49
CA ILE A 109 4.06 11.68 8.58
C ILE A 109 3.19 10.54 9.10
N ILE A 110 2.29 10.04 8.26
CA ILE A 110 1.48 8.85 8.54
C ILE A 110 2.04 7.69 7.74
N ILE A 111 2.46 6.63 8.43
CA ILE A 111 2.97 5.40 7.80
C ILE A 111 1.90 4.32 7.92
N LEU A 112 1.46 3.78 6.79
CA LEU A 112 0.56 2.64 6.73
C LEU A 112 1.39 1.36 6.65
N SER A 113 1.70 0.80 7.81
CA SER A 113 2.35 -0.50 7.97
C SER A 113 2.26 -0.97 9.42
N GLY A 114 2.20 -2.27 9.62
CA GLY A 114 2.29 -2.91 10.95
C GLY A 114 3.66 -3.50 11.24
N ASP A 115 4.66 -3.27 10.36
CA ASP A 115 5.96 -3.90 10.42
C ASP A 115 6.88 -3.25 11.45
N SER A 116 7.48 -4.07 12.32
CA SER A 116 8.44 -3.61 13.34
C SER A 116 9.70 -3.00 12.76
N ASP A 117 10.05 -3.29 11.50
CA ASP A 117 11.24 -2.76 10.85
C ASP A 117 11.19 -1.23 10.69
N TYR A 118 10.00 -0.63 10.85
CA TYR A 118 9.83 0.83 10.85
C TYR A 118 10.05 1.51 12.22
N VAL A 119 10.30 0.78 13.29
CA VAL A 119 10.51 1.37 14.64
C VAL A 119 11.65 2.38 14.63
N GLU A 120 12.81 2.01 14.08
CA GLU A 120 13.96 2.90 13.99
C GLU A 120 13.67 4.14 13.12
N LEU A 121 12.88 3.98 12.06
CA LEU A 121 12.43 5.10 11.25
C LEU A 121 11.55 6.06 12.05
N VAL A 122 10.61 5.53 12.83
CA VAL A 122 9.70 6.34 13.67
C VAL A 122 10.51 7.14 14.69
N THR A 123 11.42 6.47 15.40
CA THR A 123 12.31 7.12 16.38
C THR A 123 13.15 8.22 15.73
N HIS A 124 13.72 7.96 14.56
CA HIS A 124 14.48 8.94 13.80
C HIS A 124 13.64 10.16 13.42
N LEU A 125 12.46 9.94 12.80
CA LEU A 125 11.58 11.03 12.37
C LEU A 125 11.12 11.90 13.55
N LYS A 126 10.81 11.30 14.70
CA LYS A 126 10.47 12.04 15.93
C LYS A 126 11.63 12.88 16.42
N SER A 127 12.87 12.40 16.33
CA SER A 127 14.06 13.18 16.68
C SER A 127 14.27 14.39 15.77
N GLU A 128 13.78 14.34 14.53
CA GLU A 128 13.75 15.47 13.59
C GLU A 128 12.58 16.46 13.84
N GLY A 129 11.77 16.20 14.86
CA GLY A 129 10.66 17.07 15.27
C GLY A 129 9.35 16.83 14.50
N VAL A 130 9.26 15.78 13.71
CA VAL A 130 8.06 15.41 12.96
C VAL A 130 7.14 14.55 13.83
N ARG A 131 5.85 14.85 13.83
CA ARG A 131 4.84 13.96 14.39
C ARG A 131 4.68 12.71 13.51
N VAL A 132 4.82 11.54 14.11
CA VAL A 132 4.70 10.26 13.38
C VAL A 132 3.48 9.48 13.84
N GLU A 133 2.61 9.17 12.90
CA GLU A 133 1.40 8.39 13.14
C GLU A 133 1.49 7.07 12.36
N ILE A 134 1.07 5.98 12.96
CA ILE A 134 1.00 4.65 12.32
C ILE A 134 -0.46 4.31 12.07
N ALA A 135 -0.76 3.76 10.89
CA ALA A 135 -2.08 3.27 10.55
C ALA A 135 -2.01 1.82 10.11
N ALA A 136 -2.60 0.90 10.86
CA ALA A 136 -2.55 -0.53 10.56
C ALA A 136 -3.65 -1.33 11.29
N LEU A 137 -3.77 -2.63 10.95
CA LEU A 137 -4.63 -3.55 11.69
C LEU A 137 -3.96 -3.94 13.00
N VAL A 138 -4.66 -3.81 14.12
CA VAL A 138 -4.12 -4.10 15.46
C VAL A 138 -3.50 -5.50 15.54
N LYS A 139 -4.18 -6.52 14.99
CA LYS A 139 -3.77 -7.92 15.09
C LYS A 139 -2.44 -8.24 14.39
N THR A 140 -2.10 -7.50 13.36
CA THR A 140 -0.90 -7.73 12.54
C THR A 140 0.19 -6.68 12.76
N THR A 141 -0.01 -5.80 13.73
CA THR A 141 0.94 -4.73 14.05
C THR A 141 1.76 -5.09 15.28
N ALA A 142 3.07 -4.97 15.16
CA ALA A 142 3.99 -5.14 16.28
C ALA A 142 3.68 -4.12 17.40
N GLN A 143 3.60 -4.61 18.65
CA GLN A 143 3.29 -3.75 19.79
C GLN A 143 4.30 -2.61 19.92
N ILE A 144 5.58 -2.91 19.76
CA ILE A 144 6.66 -1.93 19.85
C ILE A 144 6.50 -0.77 18.85
N LEU A 145 5.97 -1.03 17.64
CA LEU A 145 5.72 0.02 16.65
C LEU A 145 4.55 0.92 17.07
N ARG A 146 3.51 0.34 17.69
CA ARG A 146 2.38 1.12 18.22
C ARG A 146 2.78 2.01 19.38
N ASP A 147 3.64 1.49 20.27
CA ASP A 147 4.10 2.21 21.46
C ASP A 147 5.07 3.35 21.10
N GLU A 148 5.86 3.18 20.03
CA GLU A 148 6.79 4.21 19.57
C GLU A 148 6.09 5.36 18.84
N ALA A 149 4.97 5.12 18.16
CA ALA A 149 4.25 6.13 17.39
C ALA A 149 3.61 7.20 18.29
N ASP A 150 3.53 8.44 17.82
CA ASP A 150 2.80 9.53 18.51
C ASP A 150 1.29 9.30 18.51
N TYR A 151 0.78 8.57 17.52
CA TYR A 151 -0.62 8.16 17.43
C TYR A 151 -0.77 6.90 16.57
N PHE A 152 -1.71 6.04 16.96
CA PHE A 152 -2.05 4.83 16.21
C PHE A 152 -3.48 4.91 15.69
N HIS A 153 -3.63 4.83 14.37
CA HIS A 153 -4.91 4.72 13.70
C HIS A 153 -5.24 3.24 13.47
N GLU A 154 -6.24 2.75 14.14
CA GLU A 154 -6.73 1.40 13.87
C GLU A 154 -7.46 1.37 12.52
N ILE A 155 -6.97 0.49 11.63
CA ILE A 155 -7.65 0.15 10.38
C ILE A 155 -8.63 -0.98 10.67
N THR A 156 -9.90 -0.74 10.39
CA THR A 156 -11.02 -1.65 10.67
C THR A 156 -11.62 -2.18 9.38
N LYS A 157 -12.58 -3.11 9.48
CA LYS A 157 -13.27 -3.69 8.33
C LYS A 157 -14.03 -2.68 7.45
N GLU A 158 -14.21 -1.45 7.89
CA GLU A 158 -14.82 -0.37 7.12
C GLU A 158 -13.82 0.28 6.16
N ASP A 159 -12.51 0.11 6.45
CA ASP A 159 -11.42 0.73 5.71
C ASP A 159 -10.92 -0.12 4.53
N TRP A 160 -11.54 -1.29 4.26
CA TRP A 160 -11.25 -2.12 3.09
C TRP A 160 -12.51 -2.74 2.51
N PHE A 161 -12.41 -3.27 1.30
CA PHE A 161 -13.50 -4.00 0.65
C PHE A 161 -12.99 -5.25 -0.06
N SER A 162 -13.85 -6.26 -0.16
CA SER A 162 -13.59 -7.45 -0.96
C SER A 162 -14.19 -7.29 -2.36
N TYR A 163 -13.46 -7.74 -3.37
CA TYR A 163 -13.92 -7.75 -4.75
C TYR A 163 -13.97 -9.18 -5.30
N LYS A 164 -14.95 -9.45 -6.15
CA LYS A 164 -15.02 -10.74 -6.83
C LYS A 164 -13.94 -10.78 -7.91
N GLN A 165 -13.00 -11.70 -7.80
CA GLN A 165 -12.11 -12.01 -8.91
C GLN A 165 -12.97 -12.61 -10.04
N HIS A 166 -13.11 -11.91 -11.17
CA HIS A 166 -13.56 -12.54 -12.39
C HIS A 166 -12.48 -13.56 -12.79
N LYS A 167 -12.70 -14.84 -12.51
CA LYS A 167 -11.94 -15.91 -13.15
C LYS A 167 -12.24 -15.78 -14.63
N GLY A 168 -11.36 -15.14 -15.36
CA GLY A 168 -11.38 -15.09 -16.81
C GLY A 168 -11.21 -16.52 -17.30
N GLY A 169 -12.33 -17.19 -17.59
CA GLY A 169 -12.34 -18.45 -18.28
C GLY A 169 -11.73 -18.20 -19.66
N ARG A 170 -10.49 -18.63 -19.87
CA ARG A 170 -9.98 -18.84 -21.21
C ARG A 170 -10.78 -20.01 -21.80
N ASN A 171 -11.89 -19.69 -22.44
CA ASN A 171 -12.47 -20.58 -23.42
C ASN A 171 -11.48 -20.70 -24.57
N VAL A 172 -10.65 -21.73 -24.53
CA VAL A 172 -9.92 -22.19 -25.70
C VAL A 172 -10.99 -22.87 -26.57
N PRO A 173 -11.31 -22.35 -27.78
CA PRO A 173 -12.21 -23.08 -28.68
C PRO A 173 -11.51 -24.38 -29.06
N GLY A 174 -12.12 -25.48 -28.70
CA GLY A 174 -11.67 -26.81 -29.11
C GLY A 174 -11.57 -26.87 -30.63
N ARG A 175 -10.37 -27.09 -31.13
CA ARG A 175 -10.11 -27.39 -32.53
C ARG A 175 -10.59 -28.81 -32.74
N SER A 176 -11.75 -28.94 -33.35
CA SER A 176 -12.25 -30.20 -33.87
C SER A 176 -11.30 -30.73 -34.95
N GLY A 177 -10.59 -31.81 -34.64
CA GLY A 177 -9.79 -32.53 -35.60
C GLY A 177 -10.67 -33.42 -36.44
N SER A 178 -10.71 -33.16 -37.73
CA SER A 178 -11.15 -34.14 -38.71
C SER A 178 -9.96 -34.99 -39.15
N GLY A 179 -10.18 -36.32 -39.21
CA GLY A 179 -9.17 -37.32 -39.46
C GLY A 179 -8.69 -37.37 -40.91
N GLY A 180 -7.57 -38.03 -41.09
CA GLY A 180 -6.99 -38.38 -42.38
C GLY A 180 -5.85 -39.37 -42.16
N SER A 181 -6.16 -40.63 -42.38
CA SER A 181 -5.23 -41.76 -42.44
C SER A 181 -4.23 -41.67 -43.62
N ASN A 182 -2.99 -42.01 -43.47
CA ASN A 182 -2.37 -43.13 -44.19
C ASN A 182 -0.85 -43.22 -44.01
N SER A 183 -0.41 -44.34 -43.57
CA SER A 183 0.53 -45.34 -44.06
C SER A 183 1.98 -44.98 -44.40
N ASN A 184 2.81 -45.81 -43.79
CA ASN A 184 4.04 -46.47 -44.31
C ASN A 184 5.32 -45.68 -44.55
N ASN A 185 6.38 -46.00 -43.91
CA ASN A 185 7.35 -47.08 -44.15
C ASN A 185 8.77 -46.71 -43.73
N LYS A 186 9.39 -47.70 -43.09
CA LYS A 186 10.81 -48.11 -43.13
C LYS A 186 11.97 -47.20 -42.63
N LYS A 187 12.56 -47.74 -41.55
CA LYS A 187 13.96 -48.19 -41.41
C LYS A 187 15.09 -47.34 -41.99
N THR A 188 16.05 -46.94 -41.18
CA THR A 188 17.36 -47.62 -41.06
C THR A 188 18.29 -46.85 -40.07
N THR A 189 18.77 -47.58 -39.12
CA THR A 189 20.09 -47.71 -38.49
C THR A 189 21.25 -46.85 -39.00
N LYS A 190 22.05 -46.29 -38.05
CA LYS A 190 23.48 -46.48 -37.70
C LYS A 190 24.00 -45.22 -37.01
N LYS A 191 24.43 -45.32 -35.77
CA LYS A 191 25.79 -45.63 -35.23
C LYS A 191 26.87 -44.63 -35.67
N THR A 192 27.50 -44.04 -34.75
CA THR A 192 28.91 -44.02 -34.28
C THR A 192 29.41 -42.61 -34.00
N THR A 193 29.74 -42.30 -32.80
CA THR A 193 31.06 -42.28 -32.12
C THR A 193 31.92 -41.01 -32.29
N LYS A 194 32.29 -40.47 -31.12
CA LYS A 194 33.58 -39.83 -30.71
C LYS A 194 34.07 -38.58 -31.45
N LYS A 195 34.19 -37.52 -30.79
CA LYS A 195 35.37 -37.07 -30.04
C LYS A 195 34.98 -35.98 -29.06
#